data_649ce891488e715eb8df105c7f0c4c50
#
_entry.id   649ce891488e715eb8df105c7f0c4c50
#
_cell.length_a   1.000
_cell.length_b   1.000
_cell.length_c   1.000
_cell.angle_alpha   90.00
_cell.angle_beta   90.00
_cell.angle_gamma   90.00
#
_symmetry.space_group_name_H-M   'P 1'
#
loop_
_entity.id
_entity.type
_entity.pdbx_description
1 polymer ?
#
loop_
_entity_poly.entity_id
_entity_poly.type
_entity_poly.pdbx_seq_one_letter_code
_entity_poly.pdbx_strand_id
1 'polypeptide(L)'
;NVVNPDAVIRGSKICTGKWSEERAAANKTGENDLEAFYRDRSMLKRSVFPEDIAEATYFFAAEHLSAKSTGNILNVDAGNLAAFTR
;
A
#
# COMPACT_ATOMS: atom_id res chain seq x y z
N ASN A 1 -3.49 17.46 2.16
CA ASN A 1 -3.93 16.12 1.72
C ASN A 1 -2.91 15.07 2.13
N VAL A 2 -3.38 13.86 2.33
CA VAL A 2 -2.57 12.72 2.74
C VAL A 2 -2.81 11.56 1.78
N VAL A 3 -1.74 10.90 1.36
CA VAL A 3 -1.82 9.60 0.68
C VAL A 3 -1.41 8.55 1.70
N ASN A 4 -2.28 7.59 1.93
CA ASN A 4 -2.11 6.58 2.96
C ASN A 4 -2.00 5.19 2.32
N PRO A 5 -0.79 4.70 2.05
CA PRO A 5 -0.60 3.38 1.45
C PRO A 5 -0.66 2.26 2.49
N ASP A 6 -0.96 1.06 2.03
CA ASP A 6 -0.70 -0.15 2.77
C ASP A 6 0.65 -0.73 2.33
N ALA A 7 0.94 -1.96 2.70
CA ALA A 7 2.22 -2.59 2.40
C ALA A 7 2.45 -2.69 0.89
N VAL A 8 3.46 -1.98 0.43
CA VAL A 8 3.94 -2.05 -0.95
C VAL A 8 5.12 -3.02 -0.96
N ILE A 9 4.86 -4.26 -1.34
CA ILE A 9 5.86 -5.31 -1.21
C ILE A 9 6.82 -5.30 -2.39
N ARG A 10 6.27 -5.46 -3.61
CA ARG A 10 7.09 -5.49 -4.81
C ARG A 10 7.59 -4.08 -5.16
N GLY A 11 8.88 -3.98 -5.43
CA GLY A 11 9.49 -2.71 -5.84
C GLY A 11 9.82 -1.76 -4.69
N SER A 12 9.70 -2.23 -3.44
CA SER A 12 10.09 -1.45 -2.27
C SER A 12 11.14 -2.18 -1.44
N LYS A 13 11.71 -1.48 -0.47
CA LYS A 13 12.71 -2.08 0.43
C LYS A 13 12.11 -3.12 1.38
N ILE A 14 10.80 -3.16 1.51
CA ILE A 14 10.09 -4.16 2.30
C ILE A 14 10.37 -5.57 1.79
N CYS A 15 10.59 -5.72 0.50
CA CYS A 15 10.86 -7.01 -0.13
C CYS A 15 12.31 -7.43 -0.07
N THR A 16 13.18 -6.67 0.58
CA THR A 16 14.61 -6.93 0.60
C THR A 16 15.18 -6.95 2.00
N GLY A 17 16.21 -7.76 2.18
CA GLY A 17 17.00 -7.79 3.38
C GLY A 17 16.30 -8.41 4.59
N LYS A 18 16.91 -8.18 5.75
CA LYS A 18 16.52 -8.81 7.02
C LYS A 18 15.10 -8.49 7.44
N TRP A 19 14.63 -7.27 7.17
CA TRP A 19 13.29 -6.86 7.55
C TRP A 19 12.23 -7.72 6.85
N SER A 20 12.42 -7.98 5.56
CA SER A 20 11.50 -8.82 4.80
C SER A 20 11.44 -10.25 5.33
N GLU A 21 12.61 -10.81 5.67
CA GLU A 21 12.71 -12.15 6.25
C GLU A 21 11.98 -12.23 7.59
N GLU A 22 12.22 -11.26 8.46
CA GLU A 22 11.60 -11.21 9.78
C GLU A 22 10.08 -11.06 9.65
N ARG A 23 9.61 -10.25 8.74
CA ARG A 23 8.19 -10.03 8.51
C ARG A 23 7.49 -11.28 7.99
N ALA A 24 8.12 -11.97 7.04
CA ALA A 24 7.61 -13.23 6.51
C ALA A 24 7.52 -14.29 7.60
N ALA A 25 8.53 -14.40 8.44
CA ALA A 25 8.54 -15.35 9.55
C ALA A 25 7.44 -15.02 10.58
N ALA A 26 7.24 -13.75 10.91
CA ALA A 26 6.23 -13.31 11.85
C ALA A 26 4.82 -13.64 11.37
N ASN A 27 4.59 -13.64 10.08
CA ASN A 27 3.31 -13.99 9.48
C ASN A 27 3.18 -15.47 9.13
N LYS A 28 4.18 -16.28 9.49
CA LYS A 28 4.24 -17.72 9.19
C LYS A 28 4.12 -17.98 7.69
N THR A 29 4.73 -17.13 6.91
CA THR A 29 4.65 -17.18 5.45
C THR A 29 6.06 -17.19 4.88
N GLY A 30 6.28 -17.87 3.77
CA GLY A 30 7.54 -17.84 3.07
C GLY A 30 7.78 -16.44 2.49
N GLU A 31 9.06 -16.07 2.37
CA GLU A 31 9.43 -14.75 1.85
C GLU A 31 8.81 -14.47 0.48
N ASN A 32 8.78 -15.50 -0.39
CA ASN A 32 8.22 -15.37 -1.74
C ASN A 32 6.70 -15.21 -1.74
N ASP A 33 6.03 -15.56 -0.64
CA ASP A 33 4.59 -15.51 -0.52
C ASP A 33 4.10 -14.26 0.23
N LEU A 34 5.00 -13.40 0.63
CA LEU A 34 4.64 -12.21 1.41
C LEU A 34 3.71 -11.27 0.62
N GLU A 35 3.98 -11.08 -0.66
CA GLU A 35 3.10 -10.30 -1.52
C GLU A 35 1.70 -10.91 -1.59
N ALA A 36 1.63 -12.23 -1.79
CA ALA A 36 0.36 -12.93 -1.85
C ALA A 36 -0.42 -12.81 -0.54
N PHE A 37 0.27 -12.90 0.59
CA PHE A 37 -0.34 -12.72 1.91
C PHE A 37 -1.03 -11.35 2.02
N TYR A 38 -0.33 -10.28 1.67
CA TYR A 38 -0.92 -8.94 1.75
C TYR A 38 -2.02 -8.72 0.73
N ARG A 39 -1.84 -9.22 -0.49
CA ARG A 39 -2.87 -9.14 -1.53
C ARG A 39 -4.16 -9.83 -1.09
N ASP A 40 -4.05 -11.04 -0.56
CA ASP A 40 -5.20 -11.86 -0.25
C ASP A 40 -6.02 -11.34 0.94
N ARG A 41 -5.41 -10.55 1.82
CA ARG A 41 -6.13 -9.92 2.93
C ARG A 41 -6.88 -8.64 2.51
N SER A 42 -6.61 -8.12 1.32
CA SER A 42 -7.28 -6.92 0.85
C SER A 42 -8.65 -7.25 0.25
N MET A 43 -9.55 -6.27 0.26
CA MET A 43 -10.90 -6.45 -0.29
C MET A 43 -10.87 -6.67 -1.80
N LEU A 44 -10.00 -5.96 -2.51
CA LEU A 44 -9.92 -6.06 -3.96
C LEU A 44 -9.07 -7.23 -4.44
N LYS A 45 -8.37 -7.90 -3.53
CA LYS A 45 -7.46 -9.00 -3.87
C LYS A 45 -6.40 -8.57 -4.87
N ARG A 46 -5.85 -7.39 -4.67
CA ARG A 46 -4.82 -6.81 -5.52
C ARG A 46 -3.63 -6.35 -4.72
N SER A 47 -2.46 -6.46 -5.34
CA SER A 47 -1.23 -5.90 -4.77
C SER A 47 -1.16 -4.40 -5.04
N VAL A 48 -0.62 -3.65 -4.10
CA VAL A 48 -0.36 -2.22 -4.26
C VAL A 48 1.09 -2.06 -4.70
N PHE A 49 1.30 -1.33 -5.78
CA PHE A 49 2.63 -1.09 -6.35
C PHE A 49 3.07 0.35 -6.13
N PRO A 50 4.37 0.63 -6.22
CA PRO A 50 4.87 2.01 -6.11
C PRO A 50 4.18 2.98 -7.07
N GLU A 51 3.84 2.52 -8.27
CA GLU A 51 3.17 3.32 -9.27
C GLU A 51 1.78 3.79 -8.82
N ASP A 52 1.09 2.96 -8.04
CA ASP A 52 -0.22 3.32 -7.51
C ASP A 52 -0.11 4.49 -6.53
N ILE A 53 0.94 4.49 -5.70
CA ILE A 53 1.19 5.58 -4.77
C ILE A 53 1.62 6.84 -5.52
N ALA A 54 2.44 6.67 -6.55
CA ALA A 54 2.89 7.79 -7.38
C ALA A 54 1.72 8.48 -8.07
N GLU A 55 0.77 7.72 -8.62
CA GLU A 55 -0.42 8.27 -9.27
C GLU A 55 -1.29 9.05 -8.27
N ALA A 56 -1.50 8.53 -7.09
CA ALA A 56 -2.26 9.21 -6.05
C ALA A 56 -1.57 10.51 -5.60
N THR A 57 -0.25 10.47 -5.46
CA THR A 57 0.55 11.64 -5.10
C THR A 57 0.49 12.69 -6.19
N TYR A 58 0.59 12.26 -7.43
CA TYR A 58 0.51 13.16 -8.57
C TYR A 58 -0.85 13.88 -8.61
N PHE A 59 -1.94 13.17 -8.33
CA PHE A 59 -3.27 13.78 -8.30
C PHE A 59 -3.31 14.98 -7.35
N PHE A 60 -2.80 14.83 -6.13
CA PHE A 60 -2.80 15.92 -5.16
C PHE A 60 -1.76 17.00 -5.49
N ALA A 61 -0.64 16.64 -6.11
CA ALA A 61 0.41 17.61 -6.44
C ALA A 61 0.08 18.44 -7.69
N ALA A 62 -0.69 17.89 -8.60
CA ALA A 62 -1.01 18.54 -9.87
C ALA A 62 -2.17 19.52 -9.70
N GLU A 63 -1.88 20.80 -9.76
CA GLU A 63 -2.87 21.85 -9.56
C GLU A 63 -4.07 21.71 -10.50
N HIS A 64 -3.84 21.36 -11.75
CA HIS A 64 -4.93 21.22 -12.73
C HIS A 64 -5.91 20.09 -12.40
N LEU A 65 -5.52 19.16 -11.54
CA LEU A 65 -6.39 18.03 -11.14
C LEU A 65 -7.07 18.28 -9.80
N SER A 66 -6.37 18.87 -8.84
CA SER A 66 -6.84 18.93 -7.46
C SER A 66 -6.74 20.31 -6.82
N ALA A 67 -6.74 21.37 -7.62
CA ALA A 67 -6.54 22.74 -7.14
C ALA A 67 -7.55 23.15 -6.04
N LYS A 68 -8.71 22.52 -5.99
CA LYS A 68 -9.77 22.87 -5.04
C LYS A 68 -10.04 21.77 -4.02
N SER A 69 -9.10 20.83 -3.88
CA SER A 69 -9.20 19.70 -2.96
C SER A 69 -8.19 19.84 -1.83
N THR A 70 -8.67 19.84 -0.61
CA THR A 70 -7.81 19.90 0.57
C THR A 70 -8.43 19.13 1.73
N GLY A 71 -7.61 18.74 2.69
CA GLY A 71 -8.09 18.02 3.87
C GLY A 71 -8.46 16.57 3.61
N ASN A 72 -8.00 15.99 2.51
CA ASN A 72 -8.38 14.63 2.13
C ASN A 72 -7.34 13.60 2.57
N ILE A 73 -7.82 12.40 2.87
CA ILE A 73 -6.99 11.22 3.07
C ILE A 73 -7.37 10.23 1.98
N LEU A 74 -6.42 9.91 1.10
CA LEU A 74 -6.62 8.94 0.04
C LEU A 74 -5.93 7.63 0.41
N ASN A 75 -6.72 6.62 0.71
CA ASN A 75 -6.20 5.29 1.01
C ASN A 75 -5.88 4.56 -0.30
N VAL A 76 -4.65 4.08 -0.40
CA VAL A 76 -4.19 3.30 -1.55
C VAL A 76 -3.75 1.94 -1.00
N ASP A 77 -4.71 1.11 -0.67
CA ASP A 77 -4.49 -0.11 0.11
C ASP A 77 -5.28 -1.32 -0.41
N ALA A 78 -5.90 -1.19 -1.57
CA ALA A 78 -6.76 -2.21 -2.15
C ALA A 78 -7.88 -2.64 -1.20
N GLY A 79 -8.24 -1.81 -0.23
CA GLY A 79 -9.28 -2.09 0.74
C GLY A 79 -8.78 -2.91 1.91
N ASN A 80 -8.09 -2.26 2.84
CA ASN A 80 -7.65 -2.92 4.07
C ASN A 80 -8.76 -2.81 5.11
N LEU A 81 -9.46 -3.92 5.33
CA LEU A 81 -10.59 -3.96 6.27
C LEU A 81 -10.21 -3.50 7.68
N ALA A 82 -9.03 -3.86 8.15
CA ALA A 82 -8.57 -3.48 9.48
C ALA A 82 -8.47 -1.96 9.65
N ALA A 83 -8.27 -1.23 8.56
CA ALA A 83 -8.20 0.23 8.58
C ALA A 83 -9.57 0.88 8.72
N PHE A 84 -10.65 0.16 8.38
CA PHE A 84 -12.00 0.72 8.40
C PHE A 84 -12.81 0.39 9.65
N THR A 85 -12.29 -0.44 10.51
CA THR A 85 -13.03 -0.92 11.69
C THR A 85 -12.81 -0.11 12.95
N ARG A 86 -12.15 1.00 12.84
CA ARG A 86 -11.88 1.87 14.00
C ARG A 86 -12.92 2.96 14.17
#